data_c09f2bc273f60358f735b61207f4d79b
#
_entry.id   c09f2bc273f60358f735b61207f4d79b
#
_cell.length_a   1.000
_cell.length_b   1.000
_cell.length_c   1.000
_cell.angle_alpha   90.00
_cell.angle_beta   90.00
_cell.angle_gamma   90.00
#
_symmetry.space_group_name_H-M   'P 1'
#
loop_
_entity.id
_entity.type
_entity.pdbx_description
1 polymer ?
#
loop_
_entity_poly.entity_id
_entity_poly.type
_entity_poly.pdbx_seq_one_letter_code
_entity_poly.pdbx_strand_id
1 'polypeptide(L)'
;MNILILNLILSTPEKGVIKKRDSISDTMICSFARGFVALGHSVTIVAAEEFRPTGQLPEDVEMVFLPSRMPKVFNPSLLPWPIGLGKYLKENSSRFQLVISSEAFSIATLIASKYCPEKLVVWQEMAYHQRKMKKMPSKIWHNLVMRHYINKSLVVPRSERARHFIAHYSQHVTHE
;
A
#
# COMPACT_ATOMS: atom_id res chain seq x y z
N MET A 1 -9.29 16.11 -7.78
CA MET A 1 -7.87 15.83 -7.54
C MET A 1 -7.48 14.51 -8.20
N ASN A 2 -6.20 14.34 -8.52
CA ASN A 2 -5.67 13.05 -8.95
C ASN A 2 -5.05 12.35 -7.73
N ILE A 3 -5.51 11.17 -7.41
CA ILE A 3 -5.12 10.38 -6.24
C ILE A 3 -4.40 9.12 -6.71
N LEU A 4 -3.24 8.84 -6.12
CA LEU A 4 -2.50 7.61 -6.32
C LEU A 4 -2.67 6.70 -5.11
N ILE A 5 -3.08 5.46 -5.34
CA ILE A 5 -3.18 4.44 -4.29
C ILE A 5 -2.13 3.36 -4.55
N LEU A 6 -1.19 3.21 -3.63
CA LEU A 6 -0.17 2.17 -3.65
C LEU A 6 -0.65 1.00 -2.79
N ASN A 7 -1.29 0.03 -3.42
CA ASN A 7 -1.76 -1.18 -2.76
C ASN A 7 -1.33 -2.41 -3.56
N LEU A 8 -0.16 -2.94 -3.22
CA LEU A 8 0.46 -4.02 -3.98
C LEU A 8 -0.29 -5.35 -3.88
N ILE A 9 -1.10 -5.55 -2.83
CA ILE A 9 -1.81 -6.79 -2.54
C ILE A 9 -3.32 -6.55 -2.67
N LEU A 10 -3.89 -6.85 -3.83
CA LEU A 10 -5.32 -6.63 -4.10
C LEU A 10 -6.25 -7.64 -3.42
N SER A 11 -5.72 -8.79 -3.02
CA SER A 11 -6.48 -9.83 -2.32
C SER A 11 -5.59 -10.60 -1.36
N THR A 12 -6.12 -11.01 -0.22
CA THR A 12 -5.36 -11.79 0.76
C THR A 12 -5.04 -13.17 0.19
N PRO A 13 -3.74 -13.54 0.05
CA PRO A 13 -3.36 -14.87 -0.39
C PRO A 13 -3.75 -15.93 0.64
N GLU A 14 -4.32 -17.03 0.19
CA GLU A 14 -4.64 -18.17 1.04
C GLU A 14 -3.46 -19.15 1.05
N LYS A 15 -2.96 -19.49 2.24
CA LYS A 15 -1.84 -20.41 2.43
C LYS A 15 -0.61 -20.09 1.54
N GLY A 16 -0.38 -18.80 1.27
CA GLY A 16 0.74 -18.33 0.43
C GLY A 16 0.52 -18.47 -1.07
N VAL A 17 -0.69 -18.82 -1.51
CA VAL A 17 -1.07 -18.92 -2.91
C VAL A 17 -1.95 -17.73 -3.28
N ILE A 18 -1.57 -17.00 -4.33
CA ILE A 18 -2.39 -15.95 -4.91
C ILE A 18 -3.38 -16.61 -5.86
N LYS A 19 -4.65 -16.64 -5.48
CA LYS A 19 -5.71 -17.10 -6.38
C LYS A 19 -5.89 -16.10 -7.51
N LYS A 20 -5.82 -16.56 -8.75
CA LYS A 20 -6.23 -15.75 -9.89
C LYS A 20 -7.72 -15.46 -9.77
N ARG A 21 -8.08 -14.21 -9.99
CA ARG A 21 -9.46 -13.72 -9.98
C ARG A 21 -9.83 -13.22 -11.36
N ASP A 22 -11.07 -13.41 -11.75
CA ASP A 22 -11.57 -12.87 -13.03
C ASP A 22 -11.79 -11.37 -12.92
N SER A 23 -12.15 -10.88 -11.72
CA SER A 23 -12.36 -9.47 -11.46
C SER A 23 -11.77 -9.06 -10.09
N ILE A 24 -11.43 -7.79 -9.97
CA ILE A 24 -11.03 -7.14 -8.72
C ILE A 24 -12.03 -6.07 -8.30
N SER A 25 -13.12 -5.89 -9.04
CA SER A 25 -14.10 -4.81 -8.83
C SER A 25 -14.79 -4.86 -7.47
N ASP A 26 -14.90 -6.04 -6.87
CA ASP A 26 -15.50 -6.30 -5.56
C ASP A 26 -14.47 -6.26 -4.41
N THR A 27 -13.20 -5.98 -4.72
CA THR A 27 -12.18 -5.87 -3.67
C THR A 27 -12.37 -4.59 -2.85
N MET A 28 -11.98 -4.64 -1.57
CA MET A 28 -12.05 -3.48 -0.68
C MET A 28 -11.32 -2.26 -1.28
N ILE A 29 -10.17 -2.47 -1.91
CA ILE A 29 -9.40 -1.36 -2.46
C ILE A 29 -10.08 -0.71 -3.68
N CYS A 30 -10.75 -1.49 -4.53
CA CYS A 30 -11.53 -0.93 -5.62
C CYS A 30 -12.77 -0.19 -5.09
N SER A 31 -13.44 -0.72 -4.07
CA SER A 31 -14.56 -0.01 -3.41
C SER A 31 -14.10 1.30 -2.78
N PHE A 32 -12.93 1.30 -2.13
CA PHE A 32 -12.32 2.51 -1.57
C PHE A 32 -11.98 3.54 -2.66
N ALA A 33 -11.36 3.09 -3.75
CA ALA A 33 -11.05 3.94 -4.90
C ALA A 33 -12.31 4.57 -5.52
N ARG A 34 -13.36 3.77 -5.70
CA ARG A 34 -14.66 4.26 -6.22
C ARG A 34 -15.32 5.29 -5.31
N GLY A 35 -15.11 5.22 -4.01
CA GLY A 35 -15.53 6.28 -3.11
C GLY A 35 -14.95 7.64 -3.48
N PHE A 36 -13.69 7.70 -3.84
CA PHE A 36 -13.07 8.94 -4.35
C PHE A 36 -13.56 9.33 -5.74
N VAL A 37 -13.77 8.36 -6.64
CA VAL A 37 -14.34 8.62 -7.97
C VAL A 37 -15.75 9.23 -7.85
N ALA A 38 -16.58 8.70 -6.96
CA ALA A 38 -17.92 9.24 -6.69
C ALA A 38 -17.89 10.69 -6.16
N LEU A 39 -16.80 11.09 -5.52
CA LEU A 39 -16.54 12.48 -5.08
C LEU A 39 -15.90 13.35 -6.18
N GLY A 40 -15.81 12.88 -7.42
CA GLY A 40 -15.27 13.63 -8.57
C GLY A 40 -13.74 13.64 -8.63
N HIS A 41 -13.06 12.68 -8.05
CA HIS A 41 -11.60 12.55 -8.13
C HIS A 41 -11.20 11.48 -9.16
N SER A 42 -10.04 11.66 -9.78
CA SER A 42 -9.41 10.63 -10.62
C SER A 42 -8.51 9.76 -9.76
N VAL A 43 -8.62 8.45 -9.88
CA VAL A 43 -7.86 7.51 -9.05
C VAL A 43 -7.02 6.57 -9.91
N THR A 44 -5.75 6.43 -9.56
CA THR A 44 -4.83 5.43 -10.10
C THR A 44 -4.44 4.47 -8.98
N ILE A 45 -4.57 3.17 -9.19
CA ILE A 45 -4.09 2.13 -8.27
C ILE A 45 -2.84 1.47 -8.85
N VAL A 46 -1.77 1.42 -8.06
CA VAL A 46 -0.59 0.61 -8.36
C VAL A 46 -0.64 -0.68 -7.56
N ALA A 47 -0.58 -1.81 -8.25
CA ALA A 47 -0.58 -3.15 -7.68
C ALA A 47 0.58 -4.01 -8.20
N ALA A 48 0.84 -5.14 -7.54
CA ALA A 48 1.81 -6.10 -8.04
C ALA A 48 1.20 -6.94 -9.17
N GLU A 49 2.01 -7.23 -10.19
CA GLU A 49 1.60 -7.96 -11.41
C GLU A 49 0.98 -9.33 -11.09
N GLU A 50 1.40 -9.97 -10.01
CA GLU A 50 0.88 -11.24 -9.57
C GLU A 50 -0.61 -11.22 -9.24
N PHE A 51 -1.14 -10.02 -8.92
CA PHE A 51 -2.55 -9.80 -8.59
C PHE A 51 -3.38 -9.32 -9.77
N ARG A 52 -2.80 -9.19 -10.97
CA ARG A 52 -3.55 -8.82 -12.16
C ARG A 52 -4.68 -9.83 -12.41
N PRO A 53 -5.94 -9.39 -12.54
CA PRO A 53 -7.05 -10.28 -12.86
C PRO A 53 -6.92 -10.83 -14.27
N THR A 54 -7.60 -11.93 -14.54
CA THR A 54 -7.65 -12.56 -15.87
C THR A 54 -8.72 -11.95 -16.78
N GLY A 55 -9.72 -11.30 -16.20
CA GLY A 55 -10.82 -10.63 -16.94
C GLY A 55 -10.65 -9.11 -16.99
N GLN A 56 -11.76 -8.40 -17.07
CA GLN A 56 -11.76 -6.94 -17.26
C GLN A 56 -11.29 -6.19 -16.02
N LEU A 57 -10.56 -5.11 -16.25
CA LEU A 57 -10.21 -4.12 -15.23
C LEU A 57 -11.38 -3.16 -15.00
N PRO A 58 -11.48 -2.54 -13.81
CA PRO A 58 -12.43 -1.46 -13.58
C PRO A 58 -12.21 -0.32 -14.58
N GLU A 59 -13.29 0.17 -15.21
CA GLU A 59 -13.21 1.26 -16.18
C GLU A 59 -13.08 2.64 -15.54
N ASP A 60 -13.53 2.75 -14.29
CA ASP A 60 -13.59 3.97 -13.50
C ASP A 60 -12.32 4.28 -12.72
N VAL A 61 -11.36 3.35 -12.70
CA VAL A 61 -10.10 3.48 -11.95
C VAL A 61 -8.93 3.05 -12.83
N GLU A 62 -7.93 3.93 -12.97
CA GLU A 62 -6.70 3.57 -13.69
C GLU A 62 -5.89 2.53 -12.90
N MET A 63 -5.50 1.43 -13.57
CA MET A 63 -4.73 0.34 -12.94
C MET A 63 -3.34 0.25 -13.54
N VAL A 64 -2.33 0.30 -12.67
CA VAL A 64 -0.93 0.10 -13.02
C VAL A 64 -0.40 -1.14 -12.30
N PHE A 65 0.12 -2.10 -13.05
CA PHE A 65 0.70 -3.32 -12.48
C PHE A 65 2.21 -3.32 -12.64
N LEU A 66 2.92 -3.54 -11.55
CA LEU A 66 4.37 -3.59 -11.52
C LEU A 66 4.86 -5.00 -11.16
N PRO A 67 5.86 -5.51 -11.87
CA PRO A 67 6.45 -6.82 -11.54
C PRO A 67 7.11 -6.77 -10.16
N SER A 68 7.06 -7.88 -9.44
CA SER A 68 7.72 -8.01 -8.14
C SER A 68 9.10 -8.64 -8.27
N ARG A 69 10.06 -8.11 -7.51
CA ARG A 69 11.41 -8.67 -7.41
C ARG A 69 11.40 -9.88 -6.46
N MET A 70 11.99 -10.98 -6.90
CA MET A 70 12.15 -12.19 -6.11
C MET A 70 10.83 -12.64 -5.41
N PRO A 71 9.73 -12.85 -6.17
CA PRO A 71 8.42 -13.10 -5.57
C PRO A 71 8.37 -14.36 -4.71
N LYS A 72 9.30 -15.31 -4.91
CA LYS A 72 9.42 -16.50 -4.06
C LYS A 72 10.00 -16.21 -2.66
N VAL A 73 10.84 -15.18 -2.55
CA VAL A 73 11.49 -14.76 -1.30
C VAL A 73 10.65 -13.72 -0.58
N PHE A 74 10.26 -12.66 -1.29
CA PHE A 74 9.34 -11.66 -0.82
C PHE A 74 7.92 -12.12 -1.15
N ASN A 75 7.43 -13.08 -0.35
CA ASN A 75 6.09 -13.62 -0.54
C ASN A 75 5.08 -12.46 -0.60
N PRO A 76 4.21 -12.39 -1.64
CA PRO A 76 3.24 -11.30 -1.82
C PRO A 76 2.35 -11.04 -0.62
N SER A 77 2.08 -12.07 0.19
CA SER A 77 1.31 -11.94 1.43
C SER A 77 2.01 -11.15 2.52
N LEU A 78 3.29 -10.76 2.32
CA LEU A 78 4.06 -10.04 3.31
C LEU A 78 4.57 -8.70 2.82
N LEU A 79 5.40 -8.71 1.77
CA LEU A 79 6.22 -7.55 1.43
C LEU A 79 6.61 -7.59 -0.06
N PRO A 80 5.67 -7.42 -0.99
CA PRO A 80 6.00 -7.36 -2.41
C PRO A 80 7.01 -6.24 -2.68
N TRP A 81 8.05 -6.54 -3.47
CA TRP A 81 9.04 -5.54 -3.87
C TRP A 81 8.78 -5.11 -5.32
N PRO A 82 8.07 -3.99 -5.54
CA PRO A 82 7.69 -3.57 -6.88
C PRO A 82 8.90 -3.05 -7.67
N ILE A 83 9.20 -3.69 -8.80
CA ILE A 83 10.23 -3.22 -9.72
C ILE A 83 9.71 -1.99 -10.46
N GLY A 84 10.53 -0.94 -10.52
CA GLY A 84 10.19 0.27 -11.26
C GLY A 84 9.32 1.29 -10.53
N LEU A 85 8.81 0.99 -9.31
CA LEU A 85 7.96 1.94 -8.57
C LEU A 85 8.69 3.28 -8.32
N GLY A 86 9.96 3.25 -7.96
CA GLY A 86 10.72 4.48 -7.76
C GLY A 86 10.84 5.33 -9.03
N LYS A 87 11.03 4.69 -10.19
CA LYS A 87 11.03 5.37 -11.50
C LYS A 87 9.64 5.93 -11.81
N TYR A 88 8.60 5.12 -11.64
CA TYR A 88 7.21 5.53 -11.86
C TYR A 88 6.86 6.77 -11.03
N LEU A 89 7.17 6.77 -9.72
CA LEU A 89 6.91 7.90 -8.84
C LEU A 89 7.73 9.14 -9.23
N LYS A 90 9.01 8.97 -9.58
CA LYS A 90 9.85 10.08 -10.03
C LYS A 90 9.28 10.77 -11.28
N GLU A 91 8.74 10.00 -12.22
CA GLU A 91 8.21 10.51 -13.49
C GLU A 91 6.76 11.03 -13.37
N ASN A 92 5.96 10.49 -12.45
CA ASN A 92 4.52 10.77 -12.39
C ASN A 92 4.03 11.45 -11.11
N SER A 93 4.88 11.64 -10.08
CA SER A 93 4.40 12.18 -8.80
C SER A 93 3.81 13.60 -8.90
N SER A 94 4.24 14.40 -9.88
CA SER A 94 3.68 15.73 -10.13
C SER A 94 2.20 15.70 -10.56
N ARG A 95 1.72 14.61 -11.17
CA ARG A 95 0.32 14.42 -11.56
C ARG A 95 -0.62 14.27 -10.37
N PHE A 96 -0.12 13.76 -9.23
CA PHE A 96 -0.93 13.41 -8.08
C PHE A 96 -0.85 14.47 -6.99
N GLN A 97 -1.98 14.82 -6.39
CA GLN A 97 -2.08 15.71 -5.24
C GLN A 97 -2.08 14.92 -3.92
N LEU A 98 -2.45 13.64 -3.96
CA LEU A 98 -2.47 12.74 -2.81
C LEU A 98 -1.91 11.38 -3.20
N VAL A 99 -1.06 10.82 -2.36
CA VAL A 99 -0.53 9.45 -2.48
C VAL A 99 -0.92 8.69 -1.23
N ILE A 100 -1.76 7.68 -1.37
CA ILE A 100 -2.18 6.79 -0.27
C ILE A 100 -1.42 5.48 -0.42
N SER A 101 -0.68 5.07 0.58
CA SER A 101 0.03 3.79 0.58
C SER A 101 -0.48 2.88 1.68
N SER A 102 -0.81 1.65 1.30
CA SER A 102 -1.27 0.64 2.26
C SER A 102 -0.10 0.12 3.09
N GLU A 103 -0.25 0.17 4.39
CA GLU A 103 0.64 -0.35 5.43
C GLU A 103 1.99 0.36 5.57
N ALA A 104 2.33 0.73 6.78
CA ALA A 104 3.68 1.18 7.10
C ALA A 104 4.73 0.07 6.89
N PHE A 105 4.33 -1.21 7.07
CA PHE A 105 5.16 -2.37 6.77
C PHE A 105 5.05 -2.73 5.29
N SER A 106 5.53 -1.84 4.42
CA SER A 106 5.48 -2.00 2.96
C SER A 106 6.69 -1.34 2.29
N ILE A 107 7.30 -2.05 1.34
CA ILE A 107 8.37 -1.49 0.50
C ILE A 107 7.84 -0.34 -0.36
N ALA A 108 6.59 -0.42 -0.81
CA ALA A 108 5.96 0.67 -1.56
C ALA A 108 5.87 1.95 -0.73
N THR A 109 5.49 1.84 0.56
CA THR A 109 5.44 2.98 1.48
C THR A 109 6.80 3.59 1.70
N LEU A 110 7.85 2.77 1.88
CA LEU A 110 9.22 3.26 1.99
C LEU A 110 9.69 3.98 0.72
N ILE A 111 9.37 3.46 -0.46
CA ILE A 111 9.71 4.12 -1.72
C ILE A 111 8.93 5.43 -1.85
N ALA A 112 7.64 5.43 -1.54
CA ALA A 112 6.79 6.62 -1.60
C ALA A 112 7.25 7.72 -0.62
N SER A 113 7.69 7.36 0.59
CA SER A 113 8.21 8.32 1.56
C SER A 113 9.47 9.06 1.07
N LYS A 114 10.21 8.45 0.14
CA LYS A 114 11.37 9.09 -0.51
C LYS A 114 10.97 10.03 -1.64
N TYR A 115 9.99 9.65 -2.48
CA TYR A 115 9.66 10.36 -3.71
C TYR A 115 8.47 11.31 -3.59
N CYS A 116 7.59 11.10 -2.61
CA CYS A 116 6.37 11.88 -2.42
C CYS A 116 6.10 12.20 -0.93
N PRO A 117 7.11 12.64 -0.14
CA PRO A 117 6.98 12.73 1.32
C PRO A 117 5.84 13.65 1.78
N GLU A 118 5.63 14.77 1.08
CA GLU A 118 4.63 15.78 1.45
C GLU A 118 3.19 15.43 1.04
N LYS A 119 3.04 14.43 0.19
CA LYS A 119 1.73 13.98 -0.35
C LYS A 119 1.35 12.60 0.18
N LEU A 120 2.24 11.96 0.95
CA LEU A 120 2.07 10.59 1.39
C LEU A 120 1.20 10.51 2.63
N VAL A 121 0.13 9.75 2.50
CA VAL A 121 -0.71 9.26 3.60
C VAL A 121 -0.56 7.75 3.68
N VAL A 122 -0.27 7.24 4.87
CA VAL A 122 -0.16 5.81 5.12
C VAL A 122 -1.48 5.29 5.70
N TRP A 123 -2.17 4.44 4.96
CA TRP A 123 -3.35 3.73 5.44
C TRP A 123 -2.92 2.50 6.23
N GLN A 124 -3.14 2.51 7.54
CA GLN A 124 -2.68 1.45 8.44
C GLN A 124 -3.80 0.51 8.86
N GLU A 125 -3.75 -0.74 8.44
CA GLU A 125 -4.71 -1.77 8.84
C GLU A 125 -4.16 -2.70 9.93
N MET A 126 -2.84 -2.98 9.88
CA MET A 126 -2.21 -3.87 10.84
C MET A 126 -2.25 -3.29 12.25
N ALA A 127 -2.77 -4.11 13.17
CA ALA A 127 -2.87 -3.79 14.58
C ALA A 127 -1.79 -4.47 15.45
N TYR A 128 -0.87 -5.21 14.83
CA TYR A 128 0.22 -5.93 15.49
C TYR A 128 1.31 -6.35 14.51
N HIS A 129 2.46 -6.73 15.01
CA HIS A 129 3.55 -7.24 14.16
C HIS A 129 3.16 -8.51 13.42
N GLN A 130 3.56 -8.59 12.16
CA GLN A 130 3.47 -9.82 11.37
C GLN A 130 4.14 -10.98 12.11
N ARG A 131 3.44 -12.11 12.21
CA ARG A 131 3.88 -13.25 13.04
C ARG A 131 4.94 -14.13 12.39
N LYS A 132 5.24 -13.99 11.11
CA LYS A 132 6.30 -14.78 10.47
C LYS A 132 7.65 -14.50 11.13
N MET A 133 8.49 -15.53 11.21
CA MET A 133 9.80 -15.48 11.84
C MET A 133 9.79 -14.82 13.22
N LYS A 134 8.87 -15.24 14.09
CA LYS A 134 8.74 -14.71 15.46
C LYS A 134 8.58 -13.19 15.52
N LYS A 135 7.98 -12.59 14.53
CA LYS A 135 7.75 -11.12 14.37
C LYS A 135 9.04 -10.30 14.13
N MET A 136 10.20 -10.92 14.00
CA MET A 136 11.48 -10.19 13.90
C MET A 136 11.55 -9.24 12.70
N PRO A 137 11.20 -9.65 11.46
CA PRO A 137 11.25 -8.71 10.33
C PRO A 137 10.37 -7.48 10.54
N SER A 138 9.16 -7.67 11.05
CA SER A 138 8.24 -6.58 11.33
C SER A 138 8.75 -5.67 12.46
N LYS A 139 9.32 -6.22 13.52
CA LYS A 139 9.92 -5.43 14.61
C LYS A 139 11.11 -4.58 14.12
N ILE A 140 12.01 -5.18 13.35
CA ILE A 140 13.15 -4.47 12.78
C ILE A 140 12.65 -3.34 11.86
N TRP A 141 11.69 -3.63 10.98
CA TRP A 141 11.11 -2.64 10.09
C TRP A 141 10.53 -1.45 10.85
N HIS A 142 9.67 -1.68 11.83
CA HIS A 142 9.03 -0.59 12.55
C HIS A 142 10.03 0.24 13.38
N ASN A 143 11.02 -0.40 13.99
CA ASN A 143 12.01 0.31 14.78
C ASN A 143 13.06 1.07 13.94
N LEU A 144 13.41 0.59 12.75
CA LEU A 144 14.38 1.24 11.89
C LEU A 144 13.70 2.03 10.76
N VAL A 145 12.93 1.35 9.91
CA VAL A 145 12.39 1.95 8.70
C VAL A 145 11.27 2.94 9.02
N MET A 146 10.29 2.51 9.81
CA MET A 146 9.16 3.38 10.14
C MET A 146 9.63 4.63 10.88
N ARG A 147 10.41 4.47 11.93
CA ARG A 147 10.87 5.61 12.76
C ARG A 147 11.78 6.59 12.04
N HIS A 148 12.60 6.14 11.10
CA HIS A 148 13.60 7.02 10.47
C HIS A 148 13.19 7.54 9.10
N TYR A 149 12.35 6.82 8.37
CA TYR A 149 12.03 7.16 6.96
C TYR A 149 10.55 7.47 6.73
N ILE A 150 9.64 6.84 7.48
CA ILE A 150 8.19 6.98 7.25
C ILE A 150 7.53 7.87 8.31
N ASN A 151 8.17 8.13 9.43
CA ASN A 151 7.61 8.84 10.59
C ASN A 151 7.11 10.27 10.32
N LYS A 152 7.52 10.88 9.21
CA LYS A 152 7.05 12.22 8.80
C LYS A 152 5.72 12.19 8.04
N SER A 153 5.32 11.01 7.56
CA SER A 153 4.08 10.85 6.82
C SER A 153 2.89 10.78 7.76
N LEU A 154 1.76 11.33 7.33
CA LEU A 154 0.49 11.19 8.03
C LEU A 154 0.07 9.71 8.01
N VAL A 155 -0.27 9.15 9.15
CA VAL A 155 -0.77 7.78 9.27
C VAL A 155 -2.24 7.82 9.67
N VAL A 156 -3.07 7.19 8.85
CA VAL A 156 -4.51 7.02 9.07
C VAL A 156 -4.78 5.58 9.44
N PRO A 157 -5.01 5.28 10.72
CA PRO A 157 -5.31 3.93 11.18
C PRO A 157 -6.77 3.55 10.89
N ARG A 158 -6.99 2.32 10.43
CA ARG A 158 -8.34 1.80 10.15
C ARG A 158 -9.12 1.42 11.41
N SER A 159 -8.46 1.25 12.54
CA SER A 159 -9.07 0.84 13.79
C SER A 159 -8.29 1.38 14.98
N GLU A 160 -8.95 1.46 16.13
CA GLU A 160 -8.32 1.86 17.38
C GLU A 160 -7.12 0.97 17.76
N ARG A 161 -7.20 -0.32 17.49
CA ARG A 161 -6.06 -1.24 17.69
C ARG A 161 -4.89 -0.93 16.77
N ALA A 162 -5.15 -0.61 15.50
CA ALA A 162 -4.11 -0.19 14.56
C ALA A 162 -3.50 1.16 15.01
N ARG A 163 -4.31 2.09 15.51
CA ARG A 163 -3.87 3.36 16.05
C ARG A 163 -2.93 3.17 17.25
N HIS A 164 -3.32 2.40 18.23
CA HIS A 164 -2.47 2.08 19.38
C HIS A 164 -1.16 1.41 18.96
N PHE A 165 -1.20 0.49 18.01
CA PHE A 165 -0.01 -0.17 17.52
C PHE A 165 0.96 0.80 16.84
N ILE A 166 0.47 1.61 15.88
CA ILE A 166 1.34 2.45 15.06
C ILE A 166 1.84 3.70 15.79
N ALA A 167 1.10 4.19 16.79
CA ALA A 167 1.47 5.33 17.62
C ALA A 167 2.79 5.12 18.39
N HIS A 168 3.23 3.87 18.58
CA HIS A 168 4.54 3.58 19.15
C HIS A 168 5.70 3.93 18.19
N TYR A 169 5.43 4.12 16.91
CA TYR A 169 6.43 4.26 15.85
C TYR A 169 6.30 5.54 15.05
N SER A 170 5.16 6.20 15.06
CA SER A 170 4.88 7.47 14.36
C SER A 170 4.27 8.49 15.30
N GLN A 171 4.67 9.76 15.09
CA GLN A 171 4.11 10.90 15.83
C GLN A 171 2.92 11.54 15.09
N HIS A 172 2.76 11.24 13.79
CA HIS A 172 1.73 11.83 12.94
C HIS A 172 0.60 10.83 12.65
N VAL A 173 -0.07 10.40 13.71
CA VAL A 173 -1.20 9.44 13.63
C VAL A 173 -2.49 10.20 13.87
N THR A 174 -3.48 10.03 12.98
CA THR A 174 -4.80 10.64 13.18
C THR A 174 -5.54 10.00 14.35
N HIS A 175 -6.39 10.77 15.01
CA HIS A 175 -7.19 10.33 16.15
C HIS A 175 -8.59 9.85 15.77
N GLU A 176 -9.00 10.07 14.50
CA GLU A 176 -10.28 9.62 13.93
C GLU A 176 -10.07 9.17 12.48
#